data_e23b90efb75ef3c78911fd25a55a58d7
#
_entry.id   e23b90efb75ef3c78911fd25a55a58d7
#
_cell.length_a   1.000
_cell.length_b   1.000
_cell.length_c   1.000
_cell.angle_alpha   90.00
_cell.angle_beta   90.00
_cell.angle_gamma   90.00
#
_symmetry.space_group_name_H-M   'P 1'
#
loop_
_entity.id
_entity.type
_entity.pdbx_description
1 polymer ?
#
loop_
_entity_poly.entity_id
_entity_poly.type
_entity_poly.pdbx_seq_one_letter_code
_entity_poly.pdbx_strand_id
1 'polypeptide(L)'
;MQATSTRYEFKQRFRVPARQAYEWCTDYRTDDLSLMGEKGYRGIQRLTEDTLILTESVRTGTRTVRKRKLVKLNPKELRWYNVQLEGPFKHSTFLYHIQPEGTNASRLRFTGLIVIYSKKKLPSRRVSRIAHMERKFDAHAWVSLAKAMEREIATRK
;
A
#
# COMPACT_ATOMS: atom_id res chain seq x y z
N MET A 1 20.60 17.49 4.93
CA MET A 1 19.76 16.32 5.30
C MET A 1 20.41 15.05 4.83
N GLN A 2 20.42 14.03 5.67
CA GLN A 2 20.89 12.70 5.29
C GLN A 2 19.69 11.80 5.00
N ALA A 3 19.85 10.90 4.03
CA ALA A 3 18.86 9.90 3.71
C ALA A 3 19.32 8.53 4.21
N THR A 4 18.43 7.81 4.84
CA THR A 4 18.66 6.44 5.28
C THR A 4 17.55 5.58 4.67
N SER A 5 17.88 4.40 4.16
CA SER A 5 16.89 3.47 3.62
C SER A 5 16.81 2.20 4.44
N THR A 6 15.62 1.62 4.46
CA THR A 6 15.36 0.32 5.07
C THR A 6 14.30 -0.41 4.29
N ARG A 7 14.19 -1.71 4.52
CA ARG A 7 13.27 -2.59 3.78
C ARG A 7 12.50 -3.48 4.75
N TYR A 8 11.25 -3.76 4.40
CA TYR A 8 10.45 -4.79 5.05
C TYR A 8 9.56 -5.50 4.04
N GLU A 9 9.13 -6.70 4.38
CA GLU A 9 8.25 -7.51 3.54
C GLU A 9 7.21 -8.21 4.40
N PHE A 10 6.05 -8.48 3.81
CA PHE A 10 5.09 -9.42 4.34
C PHE A 10 4.27 -10.03 3.19
N LYS A 11 3.49 -11.05 3.53
CA LYS A 11 2.57 -11.72 2.61
C LYS A 11 1.17 -11.72 3.20
N GLN A 12 0.17 -11.59 2.32
CA GLN A 12 -1.24 -11.66 2.69
C GLN A 12 -1.95 -12.61 1.75
N ARG A 13 -2.61 -13.61 2.31
CA ARG A 13 -3.43 -14.55 1.53
C ARG A 13 -4.81 -13.96 1.29
N PHE A 14 -5.36 -14.21 0.10
CA PHE A 14 -6.74 -13.91 -0.30
C PHE A 14 -7.44 -15.18 -0.74
N ARG A 15 -8.67 -15.38 -0.28
CA ARG A 15 -9.56 -16.45 -0.76
C ARG A 15 -10.28 -16.02 -2.05
N VAL A 16 -9.51 -15.51 -2.98
CA VAL A 16 -9.96 -14.90 -4.23
C VAL A 16 -8.95 -15.26 -5.32
N PRO A 17 -9.39 -15.60 -6.54
CA PRO A 17 -8.47 -15.84 -7.66
C PRO A 17 -7.58 -14.62 -7.93
N ALA A 18 -6.35 -14.88 -8.35
CA ALA A 18 -5.31 -13.85 -8.49
C ALA A 18 -5.72 -12.67 -9.36
N ARG A 19 -6.37 -12.92 -10.51
CA ARG A 19 -6.83 -11.86 -11.42
C ARG A 19 -7.86 -10.96 -10.76
N GLN A 20 -8.85 -11.54 -10.10
CA GLN A 20 -9.90 -10.80 -9.39
C GLN A 20 -9.32 -9.99 -8.23
N ALA A 21 -8.38 -10.59 -7.48
CA ALA A 21 -7.68 -9.89 -6.41
C ALA A 21 -6.91 -8.68 -6.93
N TYR A 22 -6.18 -8.84 -8.04
CA TYR A 22 -5.45 -7.75 -8.67
C TYR A 22 -6.39 -6.61 -9.09
N GLU A 23 -7.48 -6.93 -9.78
CA GLU A 23 -8.46 -5.94 -10.24
C GLU A 23 -9.07 -5.18 -9.06
N TRP A 24 -9.43 -5.88 -8.00
CA TRP A 24 -9.96 -5.25 -6.79
C TRP A 24 -8.93 -4.33 -6.11
N CYS A 25 -7.68 -4.77 -5.97
CA CYS A 25 -6.62 -4.00 -5.34
C CYS A 25 -6.22 -2.75 -6.12
N THR A 26 -6.41 -2.76 -7.43
CA THR A 26 -5.94 -1.69 -8.33
C THR A 26 -7.07 -0.83 -8.89
N ASP A 27 -8.30 -1.02 -8.46
CA ASP A 27 -9.43 -0.18 -8.87
C ASP A 27 -9.41 1.21 -8.21
N TYR A 28 -8.67 1.38 -7.12
CA TYR A 28 -8.46 2.62 -6.37
C TYR A 28 -9.73 3.44 -6.20
N ARG A 29 -10.46 3.15 -5.14
CA ARG A 29 -11.69 3.84 -4.79
C ARG A 29 -11.46 4.91 -3.73
N THR A 30 -12.34 5.89 -3.67
CA THR A 30 -12.31 6.96 -2.66
C THR A 30 -12.63 6.46 -1.26
N ASP A 31 -13.31 5.31 -1.12
CA ASP A 31 -13.67 4.69 0.16
C ASP A 31 -12.60 3.73 0.72
N ASP A 32 -11.50 3.48 0.00
CA ASP A 32 -10.44 2.56 0.43
C ASP A 32 -9.85 2.92 1.79
N LEU A 33 -9.73 4.20 2.11
CA LEU A 33 -9.21 4.63 3.42
C LEU A 33 -10.07 4.12 4.58
N SER A 34 -11.39 4.17 4.43
CA SER A 34 -12.31 3.65 5.45
C SER A 34 -12.22 2.13 5.60
N LEU A 35 -11.97 1.41 4.50
CA LEU A 35 -11.75 -0.04 4.52
C LEU A 35 -10.47 -0.42 5.29
N MET A 36 -9.47 0.46 5.27
CA MET A 36 -8.24 0.30 6.05
C MET A 36 -8.37 0.74 7.52
N GLY A 37 -9.55 1.24 7.90
CA GLY A 37 -9.78 1.79 9.24
C GLY A 37 -9.25 3.20 9.43
N GLU A 38 -8.94 3.91 8.36
CA GLU A 38 -8.45 5.29 8.38
C GLU A 38 -9.58 6.28 8.12
N LYS A 39 -9.44 7.47 8.72
CA LYS A 39 -10.34 8.61 8.47
C LYS A 39 -9.64 9.60 7.56
N GLY A 40 -10.28 9.99 6.47
CA GLY A 40 -9.67 10.94 5.56
C GLY A 40 -10.34 10.98 4.20
N TYR A 41 -9.63 11.63 3.28
CA TYR A 41 -10.07 11.84 1.90
C TYR A 41 -9.01 11.34 0.94
N ARG A 42 -9.44 10.76 -0.18
CA ARG A 42 -8.60 10.35 -1.28
C ARG A 42 -9.10 10.96 -2.58
N GLY A 43 -8.22 11.72 -3.25
CA GLY A 43 -8.39 12.13 -4.64
C GLY A 43 -7.63 11.21 -5.57
N ILE A 44 -8.20 10.93 -6.73
CA ILE A 44 -7.61 10.03 -7.74
C ILE A 44 -7.55 10.76 -9.06
N GLN A 45 -6.34 10.86 -9.64
CA GLN A 45 -6.12 11.42 -10.96
C GLN A 45 -5.48 10.36 -11.86
N ARG A 46 -6.22 9.89 -12.85
CA ARG A 46 -5.68 8.96 -13.86
C ARG A 46 -4.96 9.74 -14.94
N LEU A 47 -3.67 9.43 -15.15
CA LEU A 47 -2.83 10.05 -16.16
C LEU A 47 -2.84 9.22 -17.45
N THR A 48 -2.76 7.90 -17.34
CA THR A 48 -2.82 6.94 -18.43
C THR A 48 -3.54 5.69 -17.95
N GLU A 49 -3.66 4.65 -18.78
CA GLU A 49 -4.25 3.37 -18.40
C GLU A 49 -3.55 2.72 -17.21
N ASP A 50 -2.24 2.90 -17.10
CA ASP A 50 -1.40 2.23 -16.12
C ASP A 50 -0.79 3.17 -15.09
N THR A 51 -1.11 4.47 -15.13
CA THR A 51 -0.49 5.47 -14.25
C THR A 51 -1.54 6.38 -13.64
N LEU A 52 -1.50 6.51 -12.32
CA LEU A 52 -2.39 7.43 -11.60
C LEU A 52 -1.67 8.12 -10.44
N ILE A 53 -2.22 9.24 -10.01
CA ILE A 53 -1.79 9.96 -8.81
C ILE A 53 -2.89 9.89 -7.77
N LEU A 54 -2.50 9.46 -6.57
CA LEU A 54 -3.35 9.50 -5.39
C LEU A 54 -2.95 10.69 -4.52
N THR A 55 -3.93 11.49 -4.12
CA THR A 55 -3.74 12.53 -3.12
C THR A 55 -4.59 12.16 -1.91
N GLU A 56 -3.96 11.97 -0.77
CA GLU A 56 -4.63 11.52 0.44
C GLU A 56 -4.44 12.53 1.56
N SER A 57 -5.51 12.81 2.30
CA SER A 57 -5.48 13.57 3.55
C SER A 57 -6.00 12.64 4.63
N VAL A 58 -5.12 12.17 5.51
CA VAL A 58 -5.45 11.19 6.54
C VAL A 58 -5.40 11.86 7.91
N ARG A 59 -6.44 11.67 8.70
CA ARG A 59 -6.51 12.19 10.07
C ARG A 59 -5.87 11.22 11.03
N THR A 60 -4.83 11.68 11.72
CA THR A 60 -4.11 10.93 12.75
C THR A 60 -4.18 11.72 14.06
N GLY A 61 -5.10 11.33 14.95
CA GLY A 61 -5.37 12.09 16.17
C GLY A 61 -5.91 13.49 15.83
N THR A 62 -5.20 14.54 16.27
CA THR A 62 -5.54 15.95 16.01
C THR A 62 -4.87 16.50 14.75
N ARG A 63 -4.01 15.73 14.11
CA ARG A 63 -3.26 16.14 12.93
C ARG A 63 -3.84 15.55 11.65
N THR A 64 -3.74 16.33 10.58
CA THR A 64 -4.02 15.86 9.22
C THR A 64 -2.69 15.67 8.49
N VAL A 65 -2.46 14.46 7.98
CA VAL A 65 -1.27 14.12 7.21
C VAL A 65 -1.65 14.07 5.74
N ARG A 66 -0.99 14.86 4.93
CA ARG A 66 -1.16 14.84 3.47
C ARG A 66 -0.10 13.94 2.85
N LYS A 67 -0.55 13.09 1.94
CA LYS A 67 0.31 12.17 1.17
C LYS A 67 -0.04 12.31 -0.31
N ARG A 68 0.96 12.19 -1.15
CA ARG A 68 0.76 12.12 -2.59
C ARG A 68 1.62 11.01 -3.15
N LYS A 69 1.00 10.15 -3.97
CA LYS A 69 1.64 8.94 -4.51
C LYS A 69 1.47 8.85 -6.00
N LEU A 70 2.53 8.46 -6.68
CA LEU A 70 2.46 8.01 -8.08
C LEU A 70 2.31 6.49 -8.09
N VAL A 71 1.29 6.00 -8.76
CA VAL A 71 1.01 4.56 -8.89
C VAL A 71 1.23 4.11 -10.33
N LYS A 72 1.97 3.03 -10.50
CA LYS A 72 2.20 2.36 -11.79
C LYS A 72 1.65 0.95 -11.74
N LEU A 73 0.80 0.61 -12.71
CA LEU A 73 0.13 -0.69 -12.81
C LEU A 73 0.79 -1.56 -13.88
N ASN A 74 0.89 -2.86 -13.63
CA ASN A 74 1.30 -3.86 -14.61
C ASN A 74 0.33 -5.07 -14.55
N PRO A 75 -0.82 -4.98 -15.21
CA PRO A 75 -1.85 -6.02 -15.13
C PRO A 75 -1.43 -7.37 -15.74
N LYS A 76 -0.50 -7.39 -16.67
CA LYS A 76 0.00 -8.64 -17.28
C LYS A 76 0.72 -9.51 -16.25
N GLU A 77 1.50 -8.89 -15.37
CA GLU A 77 2.27 -9.58 -14.34
C GLU A 77 1.59 -9.59 -12.97
N LEU A 78 0.41 -9.00 -12.84
CA LEU A 78 -0.30 -8.83 -11.56
C LEU A 78 0.56 -8.11 -10.51
N ARG A 79 1.29 -7.09 -10.97
CA ARG A 79 2.17 -6.26 -10.16
C ARG A 79 1.77 -4.81 -10.26
N TRP A 80 2.06 -4.07 -9.23
CA TRP A 80 2.04 -2.61 -9.26
C TRP A 80 3.00 -2.07 -8.21
N TYR A 81 3.31 -0.80 -8.32
CA TYR A 81 4.08 -0.11 -7.28
C TYR A 81 3.59 1.32 -7.13
N ASN A 82 3.88 1.90 -5.98
CA ASN A 82 3.71 3.32 -5.80
C ASN A 82 4.96 3.96 -5.22
N VAL A 83 5.15 5.24 -5.53
CA VAL A 83 6.22 6.07 -5.01
C VAL A 83 5.58 7.21 -4.23
N GLN A 84 6.02 7.42 -3.00
CA GLN A 84 5.61 8.52 -2.16
C GLN A 84 6.24 9.82 -2.68
N LEU A 85 5.45 10.69 -3.26
CA LEU A 85 5.93 11.97 -3.81
C LEU A 85 5.99 13.06 -2.75
N GLU A 86 5.02 13.05 -1.82
CA GLU A 86 4.90 14.04 -0.75
C GLU A 86 4.39 13.37 0.53
N GLY A 87 4.75 13.92 1.68
CA GLY A 87 4.32 13.44 2.99
C GLY A 87 5.38 12.65 3.73
N PRO A 88 5.00 11.96 4.81
CA PRO A 88 5.92 11.10 5.55
C PRO A 88 6.56 10.05 4.66
N PHE A 89 7.83 9.77 4.88
CA PHE A 89 8.60 8.81 4.08
C PHE A 89 8.64 9.15 2.59
N LYS A 90 8.71 10.44 2.24
CA LYS A 90 8.88 10.91 0.87
C LYS A 90 9.99 10.12 0.16
N HIS A 91 9.77 9.77 -1.11
CA HIS A 91 10.61 8.94 -1.97
C HIS A 91 10.65 7.45 -1.63
N SER A 92 9.90 7.01 -0.64
CA SER A 92 9.70 5.57 -0.40
C SER A 92 8.92 4.94 -1.54
N THR A 93 9.19 3.67 -1.79
CA THR A 93 8.54 2.87 -2.84
C THR A 93 7.90 1.64 -2.21
N PHE A 94 6.68 1.33 -2.63
CA PHE A 94 5.93 0.17 -2.18
C PHE A 94 5.65 -0.72 -3.38
N LEU A 95 6.07 -1.98 -3.30
CA LEU A 95 5.96 -2.96 -4.37
C LEU A 95 4.94 -4.03 -4.00
N TYR A 96 4.07 -4.35 -4.96
CA TYR A 96 2.98 -5.30 -4.80
C TYR A 96 3.02 -6.33 -5.91
N HIS A 97 2.88 -7.59 -5.55
CA HIS A 97 2.81 -8.68 -6.51
C HIS A 97 1.80 -9.72 -6.04
N ILE A 98 0.78 -9.98 -6.84
CA ILE A 98 -0.21 -11.03 -6.57
C ILE A 98 0.18 -12.29 -7.32
N GLN A 99 0.31 -13.38 -6.58
CA GLN A 99 0.64 -14.71 -7.11
C GLN A 99 -0.53 -15.66 -6.90
N PRO A 100 -0.90 -16.49 -7.88
CA PRO A 100 -1.94 -17.48 -7.69
C PRO A 100 -1.52 -18.56 -6.70
N GLU A 101 -2.47 -19.02 -5.90
CA GLU A 101 -2.38 -20.21 -5.05
C GLU A 101 -3.52 -21.17 -5.44
N GLY A 102 -3.32 -21.92 -6.53
CA GLY A 102 -4.38 -22.67 -7.17
C GLY A 102 -5.34 -21.74 -7.93
N THR A 103 -6.56 -22.23 -8.20
CA THR A 103 -7.55 -21.51 -9.02
C THR A 103 -8.42 -20.53 -8.24
N ASN A 104 -8.58 -20.73 -6.93
CA ASN A 104 -9.55 -19.99 -6.11
C ASN A 104 -8.92 -19.14 -5.01
N ALA A 105 -7.60 -19.10 -4.94
CA ALA A 105 -6.88 -18.33 -3.92
C ALA A 105 -5.67 -17.66 -4.53
N SER A 106 -5.16 -16.66 -3.84
CA SER A 106 -3.98 -15.90 -4.23
C SER A 106 -3.24 -15.37 -3.01
N ARG A 107 -2.08 -14.85 -3.25
CA ARG A 107 -1.23 -14.28 -2.19
C ARG A 107 -0.61 -12.98 -2.69
N LEU A 108 -0.78 -11.93 -1.92
CA LEU A 108 -0.05 -10.69 -2.09
C LEU A 108 1.34 -10.82 -1.45
N ARG A 109 2.37 -10.48 -2.20
CA ARG A 109 3.71 -10.19 -1.69
C ARG A 109 3.91 -8.68 -1.68
N PHE A 110 4.12 -8.13 -0.51
CA PHE A 110 4.33 -6.69 -0.30
C PHE A 110 5.78 -6.43 0.10
N THR A 111 6.39 -5.43 -0.52
CA THR A 111 7.73 -4.95 -0.17
C THR A 111 7.71 -3.44 0.02
N GLY A 112 8.09 -2.98 1.19
CA GLY A 112 8.28 -1.55 1.48
C GLY A 112 9.76 -1.19 1.44
N LEU A 113 10.12 -0.23 0.60
CA LEU A 113 11.45 0.37 0.53
C LEU A 113 11.34 1.78 1.11
N ILE A 114 11.64 1.92 2.39
CA ILE A 114 11.44 3.16 3.14
C ILE A 114 12.67 4.05 3.05
N VAL A 115 12.46 5.32 2.73
CA VAL A 115 13.46 6.38 2.77
C VAL A 115 13.14 7.32 3.92
N ILE A 116 14.12 7.58 4.76
CA ILE A 116 13.98 8.43 5.94
C ILE A 116 14.98 9.57 5.82
N TYR A 117 14.47 10.79 5.83
CA TYR A 117 15.30 12.01 5.87
C TYR A 117 15.45 12.50 7.29
N SER A 118 16.68 12.79 7.69
CA SER A 118 17.00 13.28 9.04
C SER A 118 18.19 14.24 9.03
N LYS A 119 18.25 15.12 10.03
CA LYS A 119 19.37 16.06 10.18
C LYS A 119 20.69 15.34 10.49
N LYS A 120 20.63 14.24 11.24
CA LYS A 120 21.78 13.42 11.63
C LYS A 120 21.54 11.97 11.22
N LYS A 121 22.62 11.23 11.01
CA LYS A 121 22.54 9.79 10.74
C LYS A 121 21.75 9.08 11.84
N LEU A 122 20.76 8.30 11.42
CA LEU A 122 19.96 7.51 12.35
C LEU A 122 20.71 6.27 12.81
N PRO A 123 20.65 5.94 14.12
CA PRO A 123 21.20 4.68 14.63
C PRO A 123 20.45 3.48 13.99
N SER A 124 21.18 2.40 13.72
CA SER A 124 20.62 1.18 13.12
C SER A 124 19.42 0.64 13.90
N ARG A 125 19.45 0.71 15.23
CA ARG A 125 18.34 0.30 16.10
C ARG A 125 17.07 1.09 15.83
N ARG A 126 17.20 2.40 15.59
CA ARG A 126 16.04 3.26 15.28
C ARG A 126 15.48 2.96 13.89
N VAL A 127 16.35 2.75 12.92
CA VAL A 127 15.97 2.35 11.54
C VAL A 127 15.21 1.03 11.56
N SER A 128 15.71 0.02 12.27
CA SER A 128 15.04 -1.28 12.42
C SER A 128 13.68 -1.16 13.11
N ARG A 129 13.57 -0.29 14.10
CA ARG A 129 12.29 -0.04 14.78
C ARG A 129 11.27 0.57 13.83
N ILE A 130 11.67 1.53 13.01
CA ILE A 130 10.79 2.15 12.00
C ILE A 130 10.31 1.10 11.01
N ALA A 131 11.20 0.28 10.47
CA ALA A 131 10.84 -0.80 9.54
C ALA A 131 9.84 -1.78 10.18
N HIS A 132 10.06 -2.16 11.42
CA HIS A 132 9.17 -3.06 12.15
C HIS A 132 7.77 -2.46 12.35
N MET A 133 7.70 -1.18 12.75
CA MET A 133 6.44 -0.48 12.96
C MET A 133 5.65 -0.31 11.65
N GLU A 134 6.32 0.09 10.58
CA GLU A 134 5.70 0.24 9.26
C GLU A 134 5.21 -1.10 8.72
N ARG A 135 5.99 -2.17 8.87
CA ARG A 135 5.58 -3.52 8.50
C ARG A 135 4.30 -3.94 9.23
N LYS A 136 4.26 -3.73 10.54
CA LYS A 136 3.11 -4.09 11.37
C LYS A 136 1.87 -3.30 10.98
N PHE A 137 2.02 -2.01 10.74
CA PHE A 137 0.93 -1.12 10.31
C PHE A 137 0.36 -1.55 8.96
N ASP A 138 1.21 -1.74 7.95
CA ASP A 138 0.78 -2.13 6.61
C ASP A 138 0.18 -3.54 6.59
N ALA A 139 0.79 -4.49 7.29
CA ALA A 139 0.27 -5.85 7.39
C ALA A 139 -1.13 -5.86 8.01
N HIS A 140 -1.38 -5.06 9.03
CA HIS A 140 -2.70 -4.93 9.65
C HIS A 140 -3.73 -4.35 8.68
N ALA A 141 -3.36 -3.30 7.95
CA ALA A 141 -4.23 -2.69 6.93
C ALA A 141 -4.63 -3.72 5.85
N TRP A 142 -3.68 -4.53 5.40
CA TRP A 142 -3.94 -5.55 4.39
C TRP A 142 -4.79 -6.72 4.89
N VAL A 143 -4.75 -7.06 6.17
CA VAL A 143 -5.72 -8.01 6.78
C VAL A 143 -7.14 -7.46 6.64
N SER A 144 -7.35 -6.18 6.93
CA SER A 144 -8.66 -5.53 6.79
C SER A 144 -9.12 -5.45 5.34
N LEU A 145 -8.24 -5.11 4.42
CA LEU A 145 -8.51 -5.07 2.99
C LEU A 145 -8.85 -6.46 2.43
N ALA A 146 -8.13 -7.50 2.85
CA ALA A 146 -8.41 -8.87 2.45
C ALA A 146 -9.83 -9.31 2.83
N LYS A 147 -10.24 -9.01 4.06
CA LYS A 147 -11.60 -9.31 4.53
C LYS A 147 -12.66 -8.55 3.76
N ALA A 148 -12.43 -7.28 3.44
CA ALA A 148 -13.33 -6.46 2.66
C ALA A 148 -13.47 -7.00 1.23
N MET A 149 -12.37 -7.35 0.59
CA MET A 149 -12.32 -7.95 -0.74
C MET A 149 -13.11 -9.26 -0.80
N GLU A 150 -12.84 -10.17 0.14
CA GLU A 150 -13.49 -11.48 0.18
C GLU A 150 -15.00 -11.35 0.34
N ARG A 151 -15.47 -10.44 1.20
CA ARG A 151 -16.91 -10.18 1.38
C ARG A 151 -17.53 -9.58 0.13
N GLU A 152 -16.92 -8.59 -0.47
CA GLU A 152 -17.45 -7.91 -1.65
C GLU A 152 -17.55 -8.85 -2.86
N ILE A 153 -16.51 -9.65 -3.10
CA ILE A 153 -16.50 -10.61 -4.21
C ILE A 153 -17.50 -11.75 -3.97
N ALA A 154 -17.65 -12.22 -2.74
CA ALA A 154 -18.64 -13.24 -2.40
C ALA A 154 -20.08 -12.75 -2.65
N THR A 155 -20.39 -11.48 -2.42
CA THR A 155 -21.72 -10.91 -2.65
C THR A 155 -22.04 -10.66 -4.13
N ARG A 156 -21.03 -10.62 -5.01
CA ARG A 156 -21.22 -10.49 -6.47
C ARG A 156 -21.56 -11.81 -7.17
N LYS A 157 -21.49 -12.93 -6.46
CA LYS A 157 -21.88 -14.26 -6.98
C LYS A 157 -23.41 -14.48 -6.77
#